data_ace3bb9d56e4e9e8513b4fd87a92107c
#
_entry.id   ace3bb9d56e4e9e8513b4fd87a92107c
#
_cell.length_a   1.000
_cell.length_b   1.000
_cell.length_c   1.000
_cell.angle_alpha   90.00
_cell.angle_beta   90.00
_cell.angle_gamma   90.00
#
_symmetry.space_group_name_H-M   'P 1'
#
loop_
_entity.id
_entity.type
_entity.pdbx_description
1 polymer ?
#
loop_
_entity_poly.entity_id
_entity_poly.type
_entity_poly.pdbx_seq_one_letter_code
_entity_poly.pdbx_strand_id
1 'polypeptide(L)'
;MSQLVQFIDGQWLAGEGKPFESRDPAKNEVIWQGAAASAAQVDAAVKAARAAFYHWADMSLEDRLAIVRRYADLLGEQKEALALTIARETGKPLWETRTEVAAMQGKIAISIRAHDERTGTVENAMPGAKAFVRHKPHGVVAVFGPYNFPGHLPNGHIVPALIAGNAVVFKPSELTPMVAEAMVKVWQEAGLPKGVLNLVQGEVETGKALAGNPDIDGLFFTGSSRTGHFLHQQFAGQPGKILALEMGGNNPLIVKDVSDVDGAVHAIVQSAFITSGQRCTCSRRLFVERVERGDALVKRLVEVVSQIKVGLYDAAEQPFMGSMISEKAALGMVEAQANLQRLGGENLLTLKHLEAGTGFVSPGIIDVTSVSALPDEEYFGPLLQLIRYDDFDAAIDQGNATRYGLSAGLLGDKEADWHHFFKRIRAGIVNWNKPITGASSAAPFGGVGASGNHRASAYYAADYCAYPVASVEDSKAAMPDQLSPGLRF
;
A
#
# COMPACT_ATOMS: atom_id res chain seq x y z
N MET A 1 -35.00 -3.78 2.92
CA MET A 1 -34.45 -4.20 1.60
C MET A 1 -32.96 -4.46 1.80
N SER A 2 -32.44 -5.56 1.31
CA SER A 2 -30.99 -5.83 1.37
C SER A 2 -30.25 -4.77 0.57
N GLN A 3 -29.17 -4.22 1.16
CA GLN A 3 -28.37 -3.18 0.53
C GLN A 3 -27.58 -3.77 -0.64
N LEU A 4 -27.56 -3.09 -1.79
CA LEU A 4 -26.82 -3.51 -2.98
C LEU A 4 -25.36 -3.07 -2.85
N VAL A 5 -24.47 -4.00 -2.54
CA VAL A 5 -23.10 -3.71 -2.12
C VAL A 5 -22.04 -4.45 -2.95
N GLN A 6 -22.44 -5.41 -3.76
CA GLN A 6 -21.56 -6.11 -4.70
C GLN A 6 -21.74 -5.50 -6.09
N PHE A 7 -20.66 -5.35 -6.86
CA PHE A 7 -20.75 -4.88 -8.24
C PHE A 7 -20.18 -5.94 -9.19
N ILE A 8 -21.05 -6.59 -9.93
CA ILE A 8 -20.70 -7.71 -10.80
C ILE A 8 -21.33 -7.51 -12.18
N ASP A 9 -20.53 -7.61 -13.23
CA ASP A 9 -20.94 -7.42 -14.63
C ASP A 9 -21.75 -6.13 -14.87
N GLY A 10 -21.30 -5.03 -14.25
CA GLY A 10 -21.93 -3.72 -14.38
C GLY A 10 -23.21 -3.52 -13.54
N GLN A 11 -23.57 -4.47 -12.68
CA GLN A 11 -24.77 -4.41 -11.85
C GLN A 11 -24.43 -4.41 -10.36
N TRP A 12 -25.14 -3.58 -9.61
CA TRP A 12 -25.12 -3.58 -8.15
C TRP A 12 -26.07 -4.64 -7.62
N LEU A 13 -25.57 -5.55 -6.79
CA LEU A 13 -26.27 -6.71 -6.25
C LEU A 13 -26.20 -6.74 -4.73
N ALA A 14 -27.19 -7.36 -4.08
CA ALA A 14 -27.07 -7.71 -2.67
C ALA A 14 -26.05 -8.83 -2.47
N GLY A 15 -25.32 -8.80 -1.36
CA GLY A 15 -24.51 -9.94 -0.95
C GLY A 15 -25.37 -11.11 -0.49
N GLU A 16 -24.88 -12.32 -0.70
CA GLU A 16 -25.55 -13.59 -0.32
C GLU A 16 -24.86 -14.28 0.88
N GLY A 17 -23.76 -13.73 1.35
CA GLY A 17 -23.01 -14.24 2.49
C GLY A 17 -23.47 -13.66 3.82
N LYS A 18 -22.57 -13.74 4.82
CA LYS A 18 -22.85 -13.21 6.16
C LYS A 18 -22.99 -11.69 6.15
N PRO A 19 -23.90 -11.11 6.97
CA PRO A 19 -23.94 -9.67 7.17
C PRO A 19 -22.68 -9.19 7.89
N PHE A 20 -22.23 -7.99 7.54
CA PHE A 20 -21.17 -7.27 8.22
C PHE A 20 -21.42 -5.76 8.14
N GLU A 21 -20.69 -5.00 8.94
CA GLU A 21 -20.87 -3.56 9.05
C GLU A 21 -19.54 -2.82 9.09
N SER A 22 -19.52 -1.57 8.67
CA SER A 22 -18.45 -0.61 8.90
C SER A 22 -18.90 0.45 9.88
N ARG A 23 -18.01 0.81 10.79
CA ARG A 23 -18.25 1.82 11.82
C ARG A 23 -17.31 3.00 11.64
N ASP A 24 -17.81 4.18 11.93
CA ASP A 24 -16.98 5.35 12.16
C ASP A 24 -16.12 5.12 13.42
N PRO A 25 -14.80 4.96 13.29
CA PRO A 25 -13.96 4.61 14.44
C PRO A 25 -13.78 5.77 15.43
N ALA A 26 -14.12 7.00 15.03
CA ALA A 26 -14.06 8.17 15.90
C ALA A 26 -15.35 8.41 16.69
N LYS A 27 -16.50 7.89 16.20
CA LYS A 27 -17.84 8.12 16.80
C LYS A 27 -18.51 6.81 17.26
N ASN A 28 -17.94 5.67 16.91
CA ASN A 28 -18.49 4.33 17.14
C ASN A 28 -19.91 4.13 16.56
N GLU A 29 -20.25 4.86 15.51
CA GLU A 29 -21.53 4.78 14.82
C GLU A 29 -21.43 3.81 13.64
N VAL A 30 -22.48 3.00 13.42
CA VAL A 30 -22.58 2.20 12.20
C VAL A 30 -22.88 3.13 11.04
N ILE A 31 -21.99 3.18 10.07
CA ILE A 31 -22.11 4.06 8.90
C ILE A 31 -22.42 3.31 7.60
N TRP A 32 -22.24 2.00 7.61
CA TRP A 32 -22.54 1.13 6.49
C TRP A 32 -22.89 -0.28 6.99
N GLN A 33 -23.82 -0.95 6.29
CA GLN A 33 -24.21 -2.33 6.52
C GLN A 33 -24.42 -3.04 5.20
N GLY A 34 -24.04 -4.30 5.11
CA GLY A 34 -24.25 -5.11 3.93
C GLY A 34 -24.03 -6.59 4.20
N ALA A 35 -24.21 -7.41 3.19
CA ALA A 35 -23.85 -8.82 3.24
C ALA A 35 -22.64 -9.10 2.35
N ALA A 36 -21.78 -9.99 2.81
CA ALA A 36 -20.59 -10.43 2.09
C ALA A 36 -20.98 -11.13 0.76
N ALA A 37 -20.09 -11.09 -0.22
CA ALA A 37 -20.22 -11.91 -1.40
C ALA A 37 -20.08 -13.40 -1.03
N SER A 38 -21.00 -14.23 -1.52
CA SER A 38 -20.87 -15.68 -1.47
C SER A 38 -19.77 -16.18 -2.40
N ALA A 39 -19.32 -17.42 -2.23
CA ALA A 39 -18.38 -18.05 -3.16
C ALA A 39 -18.92 -18.09 -4.60
N ALA A 40 -20.23 -18.26 -4.78
CA ALA A 40 -20.87 -18.24 -6.08
C ALA A 40 -20.82 -16.82 -6.71
N GLN A 41 -21.03 -15.77 -5.93
CA GLN A 41 -20.89 -14.39 -6.41
C GLN A 41 -19.45 -14.04 -6.75
N VAL A 42 -18.47 -14.52 -5.98
CA VAL A 42 -17.04 -14.35 -6.31
C VAL A 42 -16.72 -15.05 -7.63
N ASP A 43 -17.19 -16.27 -7.84
CA ASP A 43 -17.03 -17.01 -9.10
C ASP A 43 -17.71 -16.28 -10.28
N ALA A 44 -18.92 -15.76 -10.07
CA ALA A 44 -19.61 -14.94 -11.07
C ALA A 44 -18.81 -13.67 -11.44
N ALA A 45 -18.19 -12.99 -10.46
CA ALA A 45 -17.36 -11.82 -10.71
C ALA A 45 -16.10 -12.16 -11.52
N VAL A 46 -15.44 -13.29 -11.22
CA VAL A 46 -14.28 -13.76 -11.99
C VAL A 46 -14.68 -14.14 -13.41
N LYS A 47 -15.82 -14.83 -13.61
CA LYS A 47 -16.35 -15.17 -14.94
C LYS A 47 -16.73 -13.92 -15.74
N ALA A 48 -17.35 -12.92 -15.11
CA ALA A 48 -17.65 -11.64 -15.75
C ALA A 48 -16.38 -10.92 -16.19
N ALA A 49 -15.36 -10.89 -15.33
CA ALA A 49 -14.04 -10.34 -15.67
C ALA A 49 -13.39 -11.09 -16.85
N ARG A 50 -13.46 -12.42 -16.87
CA ARG A 50 -12.93 -13.25 -17.95
C ARG A 50 -13.65 -13.00 -19.28
N ALA A 51 -14.96 -12.85 -19.26
CA ALA A 51 -15.75 -12.54 -20.45
C ALA A 51 -15.45 -11.14 -21.02
N ALA A 52 -15.21 -10.15 -20.14
CA ALA A 52 -14.88 -8.78 -20.54
C ALA A 52 -13.42 -8.60 -20.98
N PHE A 53 -12.53 -9.47 -20.53
CA PHE A 53 -11.07 -9.34 -20.70
C PHE A 53 -10.65 -9.16 -22.16
N TYR A 54 -11.07 -10.02 -23.06
CA TYR A 54 -10.63 -9.96 -24.47
C TYR A 54 -11.06 -8.67 -25.15
N HIS A 55 -12.31 -8.26 -24.94
CA HIS A 55 -12.79 -6.99 -25.50
C HIS A 55 -12.01 -5.79 -24.95
N TRP A 56 -11.70 -5.77 -23.64
CA TRP A 56 -10.93 -4.71 -23.02
C TRP A 56 -9.46 -4.71 -23.49
N ALA A 57 -8.84 -5.88 -23.58
CA ALA A 57 -7.45 -6.03 -24.04
C ALA A 57 -7.28 -5.65 -25.52
N ASP A 58 -8.28 -5.94 -26.36
CA ASP A 58 -8.27 -5.62 -27.79
C ASP A 58 -8.60 -4.15 -28.09
N MET A 59 -9.17 -3.42 -27.11
CA MET A 59 -9.41 -1.98 -27.22
C MET A 59 -8.07 -1.23 -27.36
N SER A 60 -8.03 -0.19 -28.21
CA SER A 60 -6.81 0.59 -28.35
C SER A 60 -6.34 1.18 -27.01
N LEU A 61 -5.03 1.33 -26.84
CA LEU A 61 -4.48 1.97 -25.65
C LEU A 61 -5.10 3.34 -25.40
N GLU A 62 -5.26 4.14 -26.46
CA GLU A 62 -5.81 5.51 -26.34
C GLU A 62 -7.25 5.51 -25.86
N ASP A 63 -8.10 4.58 -26.33
CA ASP A 63 -9.48 4.46 -25.87
C ASP A 63 -9.53 4.05 -24.39
N ARG A 64 -8.67 3.11 -23.96
CA ARG A 64 -8.53 2.77 -22.54
C ARG A 64 -8.08 3.98 -21.71
N LEU A 65 -7.08 4.72 -22.21
CA LEU A 65 -6.57 5.92 -21.53
C LEU A 65 -7.61 7.04 -21.46
N ALA A 66 -8.50 7.18 -22.45
CA ALA A 66 -9.59 8.16 -22.38
C ALA A 66 -10.49 7.91 -21.17
N ILE A 67 -10.86 6.65 -20.91
CA ILE A 67 -11.66 6.25 -19.74
C ILE A 67 -10.88 6.50 -18.43
N VAL A 68 -9.60 6.12 -18.41
CA VAL A 68 -8.73 6.31 -17.23
C VAL A 68 -8.51 7.80 -16.90
N ARG A 69 -8.38 8.65 -17.91
CA ARG A 69 -8.29 10.12 -17.74
C ARG A 69 -9.62 10.69 -17.23
N ARG A 70 -10.76 10.24 -17.75
CA ARG A 70 -12.08 10.66 -17.26
C ARG A 70 -12.27 10.28 -15.79
N TYR A 71 -11.79 9.10 -15.38
CA TYR A 71 -11.78 8.71 -13.96
C TYR A 71 -10.95 9.71 -13.12
N ALA A 72 -9.79 10.17 -13.60
CA ALA A 72 -9.00 11.17 -12.90
C ALA A 72 -9.74 12.51 -12.72
N ASP A 73 -10.45 12.96 -13.77
CA ASP A 73 -11.24 14.19 -13.72
C ASP A 73 -12.35 14.08 -12.68
N LEU A 74 -13.10 12.97 -12.69
CA LEU A 74 -14.17 12.68 -11.74
C LEU A 74 -13.67 12.56 -10.29
N LEU A 75 -12.49 12.00 -10.05
CA LEU A 75 -11.86 12.01 -8.72
C LEU A 75 -11.61 13.46 -8.24
N GLY A 76 -11.21 14.35 -9.15
CA GLY A 76 -11.04 15.77 -8.85
C GLY A 76 -12.37 16.48 -8.56
N GLU A 77 -13.39 16.23 -9.38
CA GLU A 77 -14.75 16.79 -9.21
C GLU A 77 -15.40 16.33 -7.88
N GLN A 78 -15.17 15.08 -7.48
CA GLN A 78 -15.76 14.47 -6.27
C GLN A 78 -14.83 14.46 -5.06
N LYS A 79 -13.73 15.23 -5.09
CA LYS A 79 -12.65 15.18 -4.09
C LYS A 79 -13.14 15.30 -2.65
N GLU A 80 -14.01 16.29 -2.35
CA GLU A 80 -14.45 16.53 -0.98
C GLU A 80 -15.37 15.40 -0.46
N ALA A 81 -16.27 14.89 -1.31
CA ALA A 81 -17.15 13.78 -0.94
C ALA A 81 -16.34 12.49 -0.67
N LEU A 82 -15.35 12.19 -1.53
CA LEU A 82 -14.46 11.05 -1.34
C LEU A 82 -13.61 11.21 -0.07
N ALA A 83 -13.04 12.39 0.15
CA ALA A 83 -12.23 12.68 1.33
C ALA A 83 -13.04 12.50 2.62
N LEU A 84 -14.29 12.98 2.65
CA LEU A 84 -15.19 12.77 3.80
C LEU A 84 -15.53 11.30 4.00
N THR A 85 -15.78 10.54 2.92
CA THR A 85 -16.05 9.11 3.00
C THR A 85 -14.86 8.36 3.59
N ILE A 86 -13.63 8.66 3.13
CA ILE A 86 -12.41 8.08 3.68
C ILE A 86 -12.25 8.46 5.17
N ALA A 87 -12.50 9.72 5.54
CA ALA A 87 -12.36 10.17 6.91
C ALA A 87 -13.33 9.44 7.86
N ARG A 88 -14.58 9.25 7.43
CA ARG A 88 -15.60 8.55 8.23
C ARG A 88 -15.28 7.07 8.45
N GLU A 89 -14.73 6.38 7.47
CA GLU A 89 -14.38 4.96 7.61
C GLU A 89 -13.04 4.72 8.30
N THR A 90 -12.09 5.67 8.19
CA THR A 90 -10.73 5.48 8.71
C THR A 90 -10.41 6.29 9.96
N GLY A 91 -11.24 7.30 10.28
CA GLY A 91 -10.98 8.25 11.37
C GLY A 91 -9.86 9.25 11.09
N LYS A 92 -9.26 9.25 9.91
CA LYS A 92 -8.19 10.21 9.54
C LYS A 92 -8.71 11.63 9.44
N PRO A 93 -7.92 12.65 9.85
CA PRO A 93 -8.27 14.07 9.66
C PRO A 93 -8.59 14.41 8.20
N LEU A 94 -9.53 15.32 7.96
CA LEU A 94 -9.93 15.72 6.58
C LEU A 94 -8.77 16.27 5.76
N TRP A 95 -7.85 17.02 6.39
CA TRP A 95 -6.66 17.50 5.66
C TRP A 95 -5.84 16.35 5.07
N GLU A 96 -5.75 15.23 5.77
CA GLU A 96 -5.00 14.05 5.33
C GLU A 96 -5.76 13.27 4.25
N THR A 97 -7.07 13.06 4.41
CA THR A 97 -7.88 12.33 3.42
C THR A 97 -8.00 13.10 2.10
N ARG A 98 -7.97 14.43 2.13
CA ARG A 98 -7.85 15.27 0.93
C ARG A 98 -6.55 15.01 0.17
N THR A 99 -5.44 14.76 0.89
CA THR A 99 -4.16 14.37 0.26
C THR A 99 -4.22 12.98 -0.36
N GLU A 100 -4.97 12.06 0.25
CA GLU A 100 -5.19 10.72 -0.30
C GLU A 100 -5.93 10.79 -1.64
N VAL A 101 -7.04 11.53 -1.74
CA VAL A 101 -7.78 11.70 -3.00
C VAL A 101 -6.92 12.40 -4.06
N ALA A 102 -6.13 13.40 -3.68
CA ALA A 102 -5.18 14.03 -4.60
C ALA A 102 -4.12 13.04 -5.11
N ALA A 103 -3.64 12.13 -4.26
CA ALA A 103 -2.73 11.06 -4.65
C ALA A 103 -3.39 10.03 -5.58
N MET A 104 -4.68 9.71 -5.37
CA MET A 104 -5.46 8.87 -6.29
C MET A 104 -5.51 9.49 -7.68
N GLN A 105 -5.86 10.77 -7.76
CA GLN A 105 -5.92 11.52 -9.02
C GLN A 105 -4.55 11.60 -9.71
N GLY A 106 -3.51 11.99 -8.99
CA GLY A 106 -2.14 12.13 -9.52
C GLY A 106 -1.54 10.80 -9.98
N LYS A 107 -1.99 9.68 -9.40
CA LYS A 107 -1.53 8.32 -9.77
C LYS A 107 -1.82 7.97 -11.23
N ILE A 108 -2.86 8.54 -11.83
CA ILE A 108 -3.24 8.24 -13.21
C ILE A 108 -2.14 8.68 -14.19
N ALA A 109 -1.73 9.93 -14.14
CA ALA A 109 -0.65 10.44 -15.00
C ALA A 109 0.67 9.69 -14.78
N ILE A 110 0.98 9.34 -13.52
CA ILE A 110 2.15 8.55 -13.16
C ILE A 110 2.08 7.15 -13.76
N SER A 111 0.91 6.49 -13.71
CA SER A 111 0.74 5.13 -14.24
C SER A 111 0.78 5.10 -15.77
N ILE A 112 0.25 6.13 -16.45
CA ILE A 112 0.36 6.27 -17.92
C ILE A 112 1.82 6.38 -18.32
N ARG A 113 2.58 7.28 -17.67
CA ARG A 113 4.02 7.42 -17.94
C ARG A 113 4.77 6.13 -17.62
N ALA A 114 4.46 5.45 -16.52
CA ALA A 114 5.09 4.19 -16.17
C ALA A 114 4.81 3.10 -17.21
N HIS A 115 3.59 3.04 -17.76
CA HIS A 115 3.25 2.13 -18.85
C HIS A 115 4.13 2.38 -20.07
N ASP A 116 4.26 3.64 -20.51
CA ASP A 116 5.05 4.00 -21.68
C ASP A 116 6.54 3.69 -21.50
N GLU A 117 7.11 4.07 -20.35
CA GLU A 117 8.55 3.94 -20.10
C GLU A 117 8.98 2.50 -19.75
N ARG A 118 8.12 1.71 -19.12
CA ARG A 118 8.49 0.39 -18.59
C ARG A 118 7.93 -0.77 -19.39
N THR A 119 6.75 -0.61 -19.97
CA THR A 119 6.05 -1.68 -20.70
C THR A 119 5.61 -1.26 -22.10
N GLY A 120 6.14 -0.14 -22.59
CA GLY A 120 5.96 0.30 -23.97
C GLY A 120 6.60 -0.65 -24.99
N THR A 121 6.33 -0.43 -26.26
CA THR A 121 6.92 -1.19 -27.34
C THR A 121 8.33 -0.71 -27.66
N VAL A 122 9.29 -1.63 -27.71
CA VAL A 122 10.66 -1.38 -28.13
C VAL A 122 10.92 -2.10 -29.45
N GLU A 123 11.36 -1.38 -30.49
CA GLU A 123 11.80 -1.94 -31.76
C GLU A 123 13.33 -1.90 -31.84
N ASN A 124 13.94 -3.02 -32.18
CA ASN A 124 15.36 -3.14 -32.43
C ASN A 124 15.60 -3.60 -33.86
N ALA A 125 16.47 -2.92 -34.55
CA ALA A 125 16.90 -3.33 -35.89
C ALA A 125 17.74 -4.61 -35.84
N MET A 126 17.48 -5.55 -36.75
CA MET A 126 18.34 -6.71 -36.96
C MET A 126 18.44 -7.01 -38.45
N PRO A 127 19.53 -7.68 -38.90
CA PRO A 127 19.69 -8.02 -40.32
C PRO A 127 18.53 -8.87 -40.85
N GLY A 128 17.83 -8.38 -41.86
CA GLY A 128 16.76 -9.12 -42.57
C GLY A 128 15.42 -9.22 -41.82
N ALA A 129 15.27 -8.60 -40.62
CA ALA A 129 14.03 -8.65 -39.86
C ALA A 129 13.95 -7.48 -38.87
N LYS A 130 12.84 -7.38 -38.15
CA LYS A 130 12.64 -6.47 -37.00
C LYS A 130 12.43 -7.27 -35.73
N ALA A 131 13.13 -6.90 -34.68
CA ALA A 131 12.92 -7.49 -33.36
C ALA A 131 12.11 -6.52 -32.47
N PHE A 132 11.06 -7.04 -31.84
CA PHE A 132 10.22 -6.25 -30.94
C PHE A 132 10.22 -6.84 -29.54
N VAL A 133 10.13 -5.95 -28.55
CA VAL A 133 9.66 -6.29 -27.20
C VAL A 133 8.35 -5.56 -27.01
N ARG A 134 7.30 -6.30 -26.71
CA ARG A 134 5.97 -5.79 -26.37
C ARG A 134 5.51 -6.41 -25.06
N HIS A 135 4.48 -5.83 -24.47
CA HIS A 135 3.90 -6.37 -23.23
C HIS A 135 2.43 -6.70 -23.44
N LYS A 136 1.97 -7.79 -22.81
CA LYS A 136 0.58 -8.23 -22.86
C LYS A 136 0.01 -8.35 -21.45
N PRO A 137 -1.29 -8.06 -21.25
CA PRO A 137 -1.95 -8.27 -19.95
C PRO A 137 -2.01 -9.75 -19.59
N HIS A 138 -2.02 -10.04 -18.28
CA HIS A 138 -2.14 -11.40 -17.79
C HIS A 138 -3.54 -11.98 -18.03
N GLY A 139 -4.58 -11.18 -17.84
CA GLY A 139 -5.98 -11.63 -17.94
C GLY A 139 -6.85 -11.06 -16.83
N VAL A 140 -7.31 -11.90 -15.93
CA VAL A 140 -8.11 -11.52 -14.76
C VAL A 140 -7.22 -11.47 -13.54
N VAL A 141 -7.13 -10.29 -12.91
CA VAL A 141 -6.33 -10.11 -11.69
C VAL A 141 -7.22 -9.73 -10.50
N ALA A 142 -6.96 -10.36 -9.37
CA ALA A 142 -7.57 -9.99 -8.10
C ALA A 142 -6.77 -8.85 -7.45
N VAL A 143 -7.45 -7.85 -6.91
CA VAL A 143 -6.83 -6.76 -6.13
C VAL A 143 -7.39 -6.77 -4.72
N PHE A 144 -6.51 -6.88 -3.71
CA PHE A 144 -6.88 -6.83 -2.31
C PHE A 144 -6.38 -5.52 -1.71
N GLY A 145 -7.31 -4.70 -1.21
CA GLY A 145 -7.02 -3.39 -0.64
C GLY A 145 -6.95 -3.39 0.89
N PRO A 146 -6.07 -2.57 1.48
CA PRO A 146 -5.99 -2.36 2.92
C PRO A 146 -6.95 -1.27 3.38
N TYR A 147 -7.10 -1.12 4.71
CA TYR A 147 -7.97 -0.10 5.29
C TYR A 147 -7.31 1.27 5.49
N ASN A 148 -5.98 1.34 5.61
CA ASN A 148 -5.28 2.57 6.00
C ASN A 148 -5.24 3.64 4.90
N PHE A 149 -5.20 3.23 3.64
CA PHE A 149 -5.36 4.06 2.44
C PHE A 149 -6.31 3.36 1.47
N PRO A 150 -7.60 3.26 1.83
CA PRO A 150 -8.57 2.43 1.12
C PRO A 150 -8.87 2.91 -0.30
N GLY A 151 -8.62 4.18 -0.59
CA GLY A 151 -8.70 4.76 -1.92
C GLY A 151 -7.39 4.60 -2.70
N HIS A 152 -6.30 5.09 -2.14
CA HIS A 152 -5.03 5.25 -2.87
C HIS A 152 -4.32 3.92 -3.18
N LEU A 153 -4.22 3.00 -2.21
CA LEU A 153 -3.43 1.78 -2.40
C LEU A 153 -4.08 0.79 -3.38
N PRO A 154 -5.40 0.48 -3.30
CA PRO A 154 -6.03 -0.32 -4.35
C PRO A 154 -5.97 0.36 -5.71
N ASN A 155 -6.17 1.70 -5.77
CA ASN A 155 -6.04 2.48 -6.99
C ASN A 155 -4.65 2.31 -7.63
N GLY A 156 -3.61 2.17 -6.79
CA GLY A 156 -2.23 1.90 -7.22
C GLY A 156 -2.03 0.57 -7.92
N HIS A 157 -2.91 -0.40 -7.76
CA HIS A 157 -2.96 -1.68 -8.47
C HIS A 157 -3.97 -1.68 -9.62
N ILE A 158 -5.18 -1.14 -9.37
CA ILE A 158 -6.29 -1.16 -10.34
C ILE A 158 -5.93 -0.34 -11.59
N VAL A 159 -5.46 0.88 -11.43
CA VAL A 159 -5.15 1.77 -12.57
C VAL A 159 -4.12 1.17 -13.52
N PRO A 160 -2.92 0.75 -13.08
CA PRO A 160 -1.94 0.15 -14.00
C PRO A 160 -2.41 -1.19 -14.58
N ALA A 161 -3.21 -1.99 -13.84
CA ALA A 161 -3.79 -3.21 -14.37
C ALA A 161 -4.75 -2.94 -15.53
N LEU A 162 -5.65 -1.93 -15.37
CA LEU A 162 -6.58 -1.53 -16.43
C LEU A 162 -5.87 -0.91 -17.62
N ILE A 163 -4.86 -0.07 -17.42
CA ILE A 163 -4.03 0.50 -18.52
C ILE A 163 -3.37 -0.62 -19.32
N ALA A 164 -2.82 -1.63 -18.66
CA ALA A 164 -2.21 -2.78 -19.32
C ALA A 164 -3.21 -3.66 -20.10
N GLY A 165 -4.51 -3.54 -19.82
CA GLY A 165 -5.58 -4.30 -20.48
C GLY A 165 -6.10 -5.49 -19.69
N ASN A 166 -5.77 -5.62 -18.38
CA ASN A 166 -6.35 -6.64 -17.50
C ASN A 166 -7.77 -6.29 -17.11
N ALA A 167 -8.59 -7.30 -16.81
CA ALA A 167 -9.82 -7.16 -16.06
C ALA A 167 -9.57 -7.42 -14.57
N VAL A 168 -10.32 -6.75 -13.69
CA VAL A 168 -10.05 -6.71 -12.25
C VAL A 168 -11.24 -7.19 -11.45
N VAL A 169 -10.96 -8.03 -10.44
CA VAL A 169 -11.89 -8.30 -9.34
C VAL A 169 -11.32 -7.70 -8.06
N PHE A 170 -11.96 -6.65 -7.56
CA PHE A 170 -11.51 -5.90 -6.39
C PHE A 170 -12.20 -6.40 -5.13
N LYS A 171 -11.39 -6.77 -4.12
CA LYS A 171 -11.81 -7.02 -2.75
C LYS A 171 -11.18 -5.99 -1.82
N PRO A 172 -11.93 -5.00 -1.32
CA PRO A 172 -11.42 -4.04 -0.34
C PRO A 172 -11.25 -4.68 1.05
N SER A 173 -10.69 -3.91 1.98
CA SER A 173 -10.83 -4.24 3.40
C SER A 173 -12.30 -4.20 3.81
N GLU A 174 -12.70 -5.13 4.64
CA GLU A 174 -14.04 -5.18 5.26
C GLU A 174 -14.32 -3.99 6.18
N LEU A 175 -13.27 -3.26 6.58
CA LEU A 175 -13.36 -2.07 7.42
C LEU A 175 -13.66 -0.78 6.63
N THR A 176 -13.53 -0.83 5.30
CA THR A 176 -13.68 0.37 4.44
C THR A 176 -14.50 0.10 3.17
N PRO A 177 -15.70 -0.49 3.30
CA PRO A 177 -16.55 -0.84 2.16
C PRO A 177 -17.11 0.37 1.41
N MET A 178 -17.42 1.48 2.09
CA MET A 178 -17.97 2.69 1.46
C MET A 178 -17.00 3.33 0.48
N VAL A 179 -15.71 3.38 0.83
CA VAL A 179 -14.68 3.93 -0.07
C VAL A 179 -14.59 3.10 -1.34
N ALA A 180 -14.63 1.78 -1.22
CA ALA A 180 -14.61 0.89 -2.38
C ALA A 180 -15.82 1.08 -3.30
N GLU A 181 -17.04 1.19 -2.72
CA GLU A 181 -18.24 1.52 -3.50
C GLU A 181 -18.13 2.86 -4.21
N ALA A 182 -17.65 3.89 -3.50
CA ALA A 182 -17.46 5.21 -4.08
C ALA A 182 -16.50 5.17 -5.26
N MET A 183 -15.35 4.48 -5.12
CA MET A 183 -14.38 4.30 -6.20
C MET A 183 -14.99 3.61 -7.42
N VAL A 184 -15.73 2.51 -7.22
CA VAL A 184 -16.35 1.76 -8.31
C VAL A 184 -17.44 2.57 -9.01
N LYS A 185 -18.21 3.37 -8.28
CA LYS A 185 -19.20 4.31 -8.86
C LYS A 185 -18.50 5.36 -9.75
N VAL A 186 -17.36 5.88 -9.33
CA VAL A 186 -16.56 6.81 -10.16
C VAL A 186 -16.06 6.12 -11.45
N TRP A 187 -15.59 4.87 -11.38
CA TRP A 187 -15.22 4.09 -12.56
C TRP A 187 -16.42 3.83 -13.49
N GLN A 188 -17.58 3.53 -12.93
CA GLN A 188 -18.83 3.35 -13.70
C GLN A 188 -19.22 4.66 -14.43
N GLU A 189 -19.14 5.80 -13.73
CA GLU A 189 -19.39 7.14 -14.30
C GLU A 189 -18.34 7.54 -15.36
N ALA A 190 -17.10 7.07 -15.21
CA ALA A 190 -16.06 7.27 -16.22
C ALA A 190 -16.28 6.46 -17.52
N GLY A 191 -17.30 5.59 -17.55
CA GLY A 191 -17.63 4.79 -18.72
C GLY A 191 -16.84 3.49 -18.85
N LEU A 192 -16.30 2.96 -17.76
CA LEU A 192 -15.61 1.66 -17.77
C LEU A 192 -16.59 0.56 -18.21
N PRO A 193 -16.27 -0.27 -19.23
CA PRO A 193 -17.17 -1.31 -19.71
C PRO A 193 -17.52 -2.33 -18.60
N LYS A 194 -18.75 -2.87 -18.67
CA LYS A 194 -19.21 -3.88 -17.72
C LYS A 194 -18.28 -5.09 -17.67
N GLY A 195 -18.11 -5.67 -16.50
CA GLY A 195 -17.25 -6.83 -16.27
C GLY A 195 -15.73 -6.51 -16.17
N VAL A 196 -15.25 -5.36 -16.70
CA VAL A 196 -13.82 -5.00 -16.65
C VAL A 196 -13.33 -4.74 -15.21
N LEU A 197 -14.18 -4.14 -14.36
CA LEU A 197 -13.97 -4.02 -12.92
C LEU A 197 -15.19 -4.57 -12.20
N ASN A 198 -14.94 -5.50 -11.26
CA ASN A 198 -15.95 -6.06 -10.39
C ASN A 198 -15.56 -5.83 -8.93
N LEU A 199 -16.54 -5.64 -8.04
CA LEU A 199 -16.35 -5.45 -6.61
C LEU A 199 -17.02 -6.59 -5.85
N VAL A 200 -16.24 -7.29 -5.04
CA VAL A 200 -16.72 -8.31 -4.11
C VAL A 200 -16.35 -7.92 -2.69
N GLN A 201 -17.34 -7.50 -1.92
CA GLN A 201 -17.18 -7.09 -0.53
C GLN A 201 -17.38 -8.26 0.41
N GLY A 202 -16.62 -8.31 1.48
CA GLY A 202 -16.72 -9.33 2.50
C GLY A 202 -15.42 -9.51 3.27
N GLU A 203 -15.48 -10.39 4.25
CA GLU A 203 -14.41 -10.71 5.18
C GLU A 203 -13.47 -11.82 4.62
N VAL A 204 -12.85 -12.57 5.51
CA VAL A 204 -11.84 -13.60 5.21
C VAL A 204 -12.35 -14.65 4.23
N GLU A 205 -13.61 -15.10 4.35
CA GLU A 205 -14.15 -16.18 3.50
C GLU A 205 -14.28 -15.72 2.03
N THR A 206 -14.74 -14.49 1.80
CA THR A 206 -14.75 -13.89 0.45
C THR A 206 -13.33 -13.76 -0.11
N GLY A 207 -12.36 -13.37 0.74
CA GLY A 207 -10.94 -13.31 0.36
C GLY A 207 -10.38 -14.68 -0.04
N LYS A 208 -10.68 -15.73 0.74
CA LYS A 208 -10.27 -17.11 0.42
C LYS A 208 -10.89 -17.62 -0.88
N ALA A 209 -12.19 -17.34 -1.09
CA ALA A 209 -12.88 -17.72 -2.31
C ALA A 209 -12.24 -17.07 -3.55
N LEU A 210 -11.90 -15.77 -3.47
CA LEU A 210 -11.26 -15.06 -4.58
C LEU A 210 -9.81 -15.51 -4.80
N ALA A 211 -9.00 -15.60 -3.76
CA ALA A 211 -7.61 -16.05 -3.88
C ALA A 211 -7.48 -17.52 -4.32
N GLY A 212 -8.47 -18.35 -3.97
CA GLY A 212 -8.54 -19.77 -4.36
C GLY A 212 -9.18 -20.03 -5.72
N ASN A 213 -9.73 -18.99 -6.38
CA ASN A 213 -10.41 -19.20 -7.66
C ASN A 213 -9.39 -19.60 -8.75
N PRO A 214 -9.62 -20.71 -9.48
CA PRO A 214 -8.67 -21.18 -10.48
C PRO A 214 -8.53 -20.25 -11.68
N ASP A 215 -9.57 -19.47 -11.99
CA ASP A 215 -9.66 -18.66 -13.21
C ASP A 215 -9.09 -17.24 -13.07
N ILE A 216 -8.45 -16.89 -11.93
CA ILE A 216 -7.64 -15.68 -11.85
C ILE A 216 -6.21 -15.96 -12.34
N ASP A 217 -5.62 -15.02 -13.07
CA ASP A 217 -4.24 -15.09 -13.58
C ASP A 217 -3.23 -14.43 -12.63
N GLY A 218 -3.71 -13.70 -11.62
CA GLY A 218 -2.84 -13.07 -10.65
C GLY A 218 -3.58 -12.45 -9.48
N LEU A 219 -2.80 -12.06 -8.46
CA LEU A 219 -3.31 -11.37 -7.28
C LEU A 219 -2.32 -10.29 -6.85
N PHE A 220 -2.84 -9.07 -6.66
CA PHE A 220 -2.11 -7.92 -6.14
C PHE A 220 -2.65 -7.57 -4.77
N PHE A 221 -1.79 -7.57 -3.78
CA PHE A 221 -2.14 -7.46 -2.36
C PHE A 221 -1.36 -6.34 -1.69
N THR A 222 -2.05 -5.53 -0.91
CA THR A 222 -1.45 -4.65 0.08
C THR A 222 -2.10 -4.93 1.43
N GLY A 223 -1.29 -5.22 2.46
CA GLY A 223 -1.80 -5.52 3.80
C GLY A 223 -0.76 -6.07 4.76
N SER A 224 -1.21 -6.84 5.76
CA SER A 224 -0.32 -7.40 6.78
C SER A 224 0.62 -8.47 6.22
N SER A 225 1.84 -8.52 6.75
CA SER A 225 2.83 -9.56 6.43
C SER A 225 2.28 -10.97 6.66
N ARG A 226 1.49 -11.18 7.72
CA ARG A 226 0.85 -12.49 7.99
C ARG A 226 -0.05 -12.93 6.85
N THR A 227 -0.90 -12.04 6.34
CA THR A 227 -1.80 -12.37 5.22
C THR A 227 -1.02 -12.56 3.93
N GLY A 228 -0.01 -11.72 3.67
CA GLY A 228 0.84 -11.87 2.48
C GLY A 228 1.60 -13.19 2.46
N HIS A 229 2.14 -13.65 3.60
CA HIS A 229 2.77 -14.97 3.70
C HIS A 229 1.78 -16.11 3.46
N PHE A 230 0.56 -16.01 3.98
CA PHE A 230 -0.50 -16.98 3.70
C PHE A 230 -0.81 -17.05 2.20
N LEU A 231 -0.98 -15.90 1.55
CA LEU A 231 -1.21 -15.82 0.10
C LEU A 231 -0.03 -16.41 -0.67
N HIS A 232 1.21 -16.09 -0.27
CA HIS A 232 2.39 -16.63 -0.91
C HIS A 232 2.44 -18.18 -0.83
N GLN A 233 2.08 -18.74 0.32
CA GLN A 233 1.97 -20.19 0.48
C GLN A 233 0.85 -20.79 -0.38
N GLN A 234 -0.31 -20.13 -0.46
CA GLN A 234 -1.44 -20.58 -1.28
C GLN A 234 -1.11 -20.59 -2.78
N PHE A 235 -0.28 -19.65 -3.25
CA PHE A 235 0.17 -19.60 -4.64
C PHE A 235 1.43 -20.42 -4.91
N ALA A 236 2.05 -21.02 -3.89
CA ALA A 236 3.16 -21.94 -4.08
C ALA A 236 2.70 -23.14 -4.96
N GLY A 237 3.47 -23.45 -5.99
CA GLY A 237 3.09 -24.47 -6.95
C GLY A 237 2.16 -24.01 -8.08
N GLN A 238 1.82 -22.71 -8.15
CA GLN A 238 1.04 -22.09 -9.23
C GLN A 238 1.91 -21.07 -10.02
N PRO A 239 3.00 -21.49 -10.69
CA PRO A 239 3.96 -20.59 -11.31
C PRO A 239 3.37 -19.77 -12.48
N GLY A 240 2.24 -20.20 -13.02
CA GLY A 240 1.52 -19.48 -14.08
C GLY A 240 0.76 -18.23 -13.60
N LYS A 241 0.64 -18.03 -12.29
CA LYS A 241 -0.08 -16.87 -11.71
C LYS A 241 0.90 -15.83 -11.19
N ILE A 242 0.72 -14.57 -11.57
CA ILE A 242 1.49 -13.46 -11.02
C ILE A 242 1.02 -13.13 -9.60
N LEU A 243 1.94 -12.92 -8.68
CA LEU A 243 1.67 -12.51 -7.32
C LEU A 243 2.52 -11.27 -6.98
N ALA A 244 1.87 -10.16 -6.60
CA ALA A 244 2.54 -8.97 -6.10
C ALA A 244 2.07 -8.68 -4.68
N LEU A 245 3.01 -8.65 -3.73
CA LEU A 245 2.74 -8.49 -2.30
C LEU A 245 3.44 -7.24 -1.77
N GLU A 246 2.64 -6.31 -1.27
CA GLU A 246 3.08 -5.15 -0.51
C GLU A 246 2.65 -5.32 0.94
N MET A 247 3.63 -5.38 1.84
CA MET A 247 3.40 -5.72 3.25
C MET A 247 4.02 -4.68 4.17
N GLY A 248 3.78 -4.82 5.46
CA GLY A 248 4.25 -3.91 6.49
C GLY A 248 5.78 -3.88 6.70
N GLY A 249 6.22 -3.14 7.70
CA GLY A 249 7.62 -2.96 8.03
C GLY A 249 7.87 -2.65 9.51
N ASN A 250 9.00 -3.10 10.02
CA ASN A 250 9.52 -2.70 11.34
C ASN A 250 10.65 -1.66 11.16
N ASN A 251 10.27 -0.51 10.60
CA ASN A 251 11.16 0.46 9.96
C ASN A 251 12.06 1.21 10.94
N PRO A 252 13.39 1.24 10.74
CA PRO A 252 14.33 2.02 11.52
C PRO A 252 14.45 3.46 11.00
N LEU A 253 14.53 4.42 11.91
CA LEU A 253 14.98 5.78 11.67
C LEU A 253 16.18 6.05 12.59
N ILE A 254 17.35 6.35 12.02
CA ILE A 254 18.56 6.59 12.78
C ILE A 254 18.85 8.11 12.80
N VAL A 255 19.19 8.64 13.95
CA VAL A 255 19.58 10.05 14.13
C VAL A 255 21.04 10.10 14.55
N LYS A 256 21.86 10.83 13.78
CA LYS A 256 23.29 11.02 14.03
C LYS A 256 23.72 12.46 13.76
N ASP A 257 24.18 13.14 14.80
CA ASP A 257 24.88 14.43 14.69
C ASP A 257 24.11 15.50 13.89
N VAL A 258 22.81 15.69 14.23
CA VAL A 258 21.97 16.73 13.63
C VAL A 258 22.21 18.10 14.27
N SER A 259 22.33 19.16 13.48
CA SER A 259 22.46 20.55 13.98
C SER A 259 21.11 21.20 14.28
N ASP A 260 20.07 20.90 13.47
CA ASP A 260 18.69 21.39 13.66
C ASP A 260 17.85 20.33 14.39
N VAL A 261 17.76 20.45 15.70
CA VAL A 261 17.00 19.53 16.56
C VAL A 261 15.49 19.61 16.25
N ASP A 262 14.92 20.80 16.06
CA ASP A 262 13.49 20.95 15.78
C ASP A 262 13.13 20.39 14.39
N GLY A 263 13.98 20.56 13.38
CA GLY A 263 13.86 19.94 12.08
C GLY A 263 13.90 18.42 12.15
N ALA A 264 14.81 17.86 12.94
CA ALA A 264 14.90 16.41 13.16
C ALA A 264 13.65 15.89 13.91
N VAL A 265 13.19 16.58 14.96
CA VAL A 265 11.97 16.22 15.70
C VAL A 265 10.76 16.25 14.79
N HIS A 266 10.61 17.30 13.94
CA HIS A 266 9.54 17.35 12.94
C HIS A 266 9.57 16.12 12.01
N ALA A 267 10.73 15.76 11.47
CA ALA A 267 10.88 14.58 10.60
C ALA A 267 10.53 13.28 11.33
N ILE A 268 10.91 13.14 12.61
CA ILE A 268 10.55 11.98 13.45
C ILE A 268 9.04 11.92 13.67
N VAL A 269 8.40 13.03 14.03
CA VAL A 269 6.94 13.11 14.25
C VAL A 269 6.19 12.71 12.98
N GLN A 270 6.55 13.26 11.83
CA GLN A 270 5.97 12.88 10.55
C GLN A 270 6.23 11.41 10.18
N SER A 271 7.37 10.85 10.58
CA SER A 271 7.69 9.46 10.31
C SER A 271 6.95 8.47 11.21
N ALA A 272 6.64 8.84 12.45
CA ALA A 272 6.10 7.89 13.44
C ALA A 272 4.60 8.03 13.68
N PHE A 273 4.05 9.26 13.64
CA PHE A 273 2.73 9.54 14.19
C PHE A 273 1.68 9.98 13.17
N ILE A 274 2.07 10.37 11.94
CA ILE A 274 1.09 10.68 10.88
C ILE A 274 0.17 9.47 10.64
N THR A 275 -1.10 9.72 10.32
CA THR A 275 -2.12 8.66 10.15
C THR A 275 -2.28 7.82 11.43
N SER A 276 -2.06 8.40 12.61
CA SER A 276 -2.03 7.68 13.89
C SER A 276 -1.09 6.45 13.84
N GLY A 277 0.08 6.61 13.18
CA GLY A 277 1.05 5.53 13.01
C GLY A 277 0.62 4.39 12.06
N GLN A 278 -0.50 4.52 11.36
CA GLN A 278 -1.07 3.44 10.53
C GLN A 278 -0.59 3.49 9.07
N ARG A 279 0.71 3.75 8.85
CA ARG A 279 1.36 3.56 7.54
C ARG A 279 2.37 2.45 7.61
N CYS A 280 2.43 1.64 6.57
CA CYS A 280 3.46 0.59 6.44
C CYS A 280 4.88 1.16 6.47
N THR A 281 5.07 2.42 6.06
CA THR A 281 6.35 3.14 6.09
C THR A 281 6.61 3.93 7.38
N CYS A 282 5.72 3.89 8.38
CA CYS A 282 5.99 4.58 9.65
C CYS A 282 7.23 4.02 10.36
N SER A 283 8.00 4.92 10.97
CA SER A 283 9.08 4.55 11.86
C SER A 283 8.52 3.82 13.08
N ARG A 284 8.99 2.61 13.32
CA ARG A 284 8.67 1.82 14.51
C ARG A 284 9.79 1.86 15.53
N ARG A 285 11.03 2.01 15.04
CA ARG A 285 12.25 2.00 15.84
C ARG A 285 13.05 3.26 15.54
N LEU A 286 13.24 4.10 16.55
CA LEU A 286 14.05 5.31 16.48
C LEU A 286 15.38 5.04 17.20
N PHE A 287 16.48 5.17 16.48
CA PHE A 287 17.82 5.02 17.02
C PHE A 287 18.43 6.40 17.26
N VAL A 288 18.89 6.68 18.49
CA VAL A 288 19.48 7.98 18.86
C VAL A 288 20.79 7.75 19.58
N GLU A 289 21.85 8.42 19.11
CA GLU A 289 23.17 8.33 19.69
C GLU A 289 23.18 8.74 21.17
N ARG A 290 23.96 8.03 22.01
CA ARG A 290 24.08 8.26 23.46
C ARG A 290 25.08 9.38 23.76
N VAL A 291 24.72 10.59 23.38
CA VAL A 291 25.47 11.83 23.55
C VAL A 291 24.56 12.94 24.05
N GLU A 292 25.10 14.03 24.62
CA GLU A 292 24.33 15.15 25.16
C GLU A 292 23.31 15.73 24.15
N ARG A 293 23.70 15.87 22.89
CA ARG A 293 22.80 16.32 21.81
C ARG A 293 21.66 15.32 21.54
N GLY A 294 21.95 14.03 21.63
CA GLY A 294 20.93 12.96 21.53
C GLY A 294 19.93 13.03 22.70
N ASP A 295 20.40 13.32 23.90
CA ASP A 295 19.55 13.50 25.09
C ASP A 295 18.63 14.74 24.93
N ALA A 296 19.18 15.84 24.43
CA ALA A 296 18.42 17.04 24.11
C ALA A 296 17.34 16.80 23.06
N LEU A 297 17.68 16.02 22.01
CA LEU A 297 16.71 15.64 20.97
C LEU A 297 15.58 14.78 21.54
N VAL A 298 15.91 13.75 22.35
CA VAL A 298 14.88 12.90 22.96
C VAL A 298 13.97 13.71 23.87
N LYS A 299 14.53 14.59 24.70
CA LYS A 299 13.74 15.48 25.54
C LYS A 299 12.78 16.35 24.71
N ARG A 300 13.31 16.99 23.67
CA ARG A 300 12.51 17.83 22.76
C ARG A 300 11.44 17.04 22.04
N LEU A 301 11.73 15.82 21.59
CA LEU A 301 10.77 14.92 20.96
C LEU A 301 9.61 14.60 21.90
N VAL A 302 9.88 14.26 23.15
CA VAL A 302 8.83 13.97 24.15
C VAL A 302 7.97 15.22 24.41
N GLU A 303 8.57 16.41 24.52
CA GLU A 303 7.85 17.67 24.68
C GLU A 303 6.88 17.91 23.51
N VAL A 304 7.35 17.77 22.25
CA VAL A 304 6.54 18.01 21.05
C VAL A 304 5.45 16.95 20.90
N VAL A 305 5.78 15.67 21.08
CA VAL A 305 4.84 14.56 20.92
C VAL A 305 3.72 14.62 21.97
N SER A 306 4.04 15.05 23.21
CA SER A 306 3.03 15.22 24.27
C SER A 306 1.96 16.30 23.95
N GLN A 307 2.23 17.20 23.01
CA GLN A 307 1.35 18.26 22.58
C GLN A 307 0.60 17.95 21.28
N ILE A 308 0.82 16.77 20.67
CA ILE A 308 0.11 16.36 19.46
C ILE A 308 -1.39 16.35 19.73
N LYS A 309 -2.12 17.15 18.94
CA LYS A 309 -3.58 17.22 19.00
C LYS A 309 -4.16 15.97 18.35
N VAL A 310 -4.93 15.20 19.13
CA VAL A 310 -5.73 14.06 18.68
C VAL A 310 -7.19 14.48 18.70
N GLY A 311 -7.97 14.15 17.66
CA GLY A 311 -9.37 14.58 17.64
C GLY A 311 -10.14 14.12 16.40
N LEU A 312 -11.38 14.59 16.32
CA LEU A 312 -12.32 14.27 15.23
C LEU A 312 -11.83 14.80 13.88
N TYR A 313 -12.11 14.03 12.83
CA TYR A 313 -11.76 14.39 11.44
C TYR A 313 -12.43 15.67 10.95
N ASP A 314 -13.58 16.04 11.50
CA ASP A 314 -14.40 17.20 11.15
C ASP A 314 -14.29 18.36 12.18
N ALA A 315 -13.34 18.30 13.11
CA ALA A 315 -13.12 19.35 14.06
C ALA A 315 -12.75 20.68 13.37
N ALA A 316 -13.28 21.81 13.89
CA ALA A 316 -13.01 23.16 13.33
C ALA A 316 -11.51 23.46 13.31
N GLU A 317 -10.79 23.13 14.40
CA GLU A 317 -9.34 23.11 14.43
C GLU A 317 -8.87 21.69 14.16
N GLN A 318 -8.34 21.46 12.97
CA GLN A 318 -7.95 20.13 12.51
C GLN A 318 -6.86 19.52 13.42
N PRO A 319 -7.04 18.28 13.90
CA PRO A 319 -6.03 17.58 14.66
C PRO A 319 -4.90 17.10 13.72
N PHE A 320 -3.72 16.82 14.29
CA PHE A 320 -2.64 16.14 13.59
C PHE A 320 -2.92 14.64 13.47
N MET A 321 -3.46 14.02 14.52
CA MET A 321 -3.85 12.61 14.55
C MET A 321 -5.37 12.49 14.70
N GLY A 322 -5.97 11.62 13.91
CA GLY A 322 -7.32 11.14 14.11
C GLY A 322 -7.38 9.87 14.98
N SER A 323 -8.48 9.14 14.94
CA SER A 323 -8.58 7.83 15.58
C SER A 323 -7.79 6.77 14.78
N MET A 324 -7.47 5.66 15.44
CA MET A 324 -7.13 4.41 14.76
C MET A 324 -8.39 3.83 14.11
N ILE A 325 -8.20 2.83 13.25
CA ILE A 325 -9.30 2.20 12.48
C ILE A 325 -10.40 1.57 13.34
N SER A 326 -10.13 1.26 14.60
CA SER A 326 -11.10 0.66 15.52
C SER A 326 -10.61 0.73 16.97
N GLU A 327 -11.54 0.58 17.93
CA GLU A 327 -11.20 0.38 19.34
C GLU A 327 -10.30 -0.84 19.55
N LYS A 328 -10.55 -1.93 18.82
CA LYS A 328 -9.70 -3.13 18.90
C LYS A 328 -8.25 -2.83 18.53
N ALA A 329 -8.02 -2.02 17.49
CA ALA A 329 -6.67 -1.60 17.13
C ALA A 329 -6.04 -0.70 18.19
N ALA A 330 -6.82 0.22 18.78
CA ALA A 330 -6.40 1.10 19.86
C ALA A 330 -5.97 0.31 21.11
N LEU A 331 -6.79 -0.64 21.55
CA LEU A 331 -6.49 -1.52 22.69
C LEU A 331 -5.28 -2.43 22.42
N GLY A 332 -5.10 -2.86 21.16
CA GLY A 332 -3.91 -3.59 20.73
C GLY A 332 -2.61 -2.79 20.92
N MET A 333 -2.64 -1.46 20.76
CA MET A 333 -1.47 -0.61 21.04
C MET A 333 -1.19 -0.46 22.52
N VAL A 334 -2.23 -0.36 23.36
CA VAL A 334 -2.08 -0.38 24.83
C VAL A 334 -1.44 -1.68 25.29
N GLU A 335 -1.90 -2.81 24.76
CA GLU A 335 -1.33 -4.13 25.06
C GLU A 335 0.12 -4.26 24.56
N ALA A 336 0.43 -3.78 23.36
CA ALA A 336 1.79 -3.75 22.82
C ALA A 336 2.74 -2.98 23.75
N GLN A 337 2.35 -1.78 24.20
CA GLN A 337 3.12 -1.01 25.18
C GLN A 337 3.33 -1.78 26.48
N ALA A 338 2.26 -2.38 27.03
CA ALA A 338 2.36 -3.17 28.26
C ALA A 338 3.28 -4.40 28.10
N ASN A 339 3.27 -5.03 26.93
CA ASN A 339 4.20 -6.13 26.60
C ASN A 339 5.66 -5.65 26.61
N LEU A 340 5.95 -4.53 25.92
CA LEU A 340 7.29 -3.97 25.91
C LEU A 340 7.78 -3.56 27.30
N GLN A 341 6.89 -3.02 28.15
CA GLN A 341 7.22 -2.71 29.56
C GLN A 341 7.56 -3.97 30.36
N ARG A 342 6.81 -5.07 30.17
CA ARG A 342 7.11 -6.36 30.84
C ARG A 342 8.46 -6.93 30.44
N LEU A 343 8.94 -6.61 29.23
CA LEU A 343 10.26 -6.99 28.74
C LEU A 343 11.39 -6.06 29.23
N GLY A 344 11.06 -5.02 30.01
CA GLY A 344 12.03 -4.07 30.56
C GLY A 344 12.06 -2.70 29.86
N GLY A 345 11.11 -2.42 28.96
CA GLY A 345 10.97 -1.10 28.35
C GLY A 345 10.44 -0.04 29.33
N GLU A 346 10.89 1.19 29.17
CA GLU A 346 10.51 2.33 30.03
C GLU A 346 9.72 3.36 29.20
N ASN A 347 8.50 3.71 29.65
CA ASN A 347 7.71 4.74 28.97
C ASN A 347 8.32 6.12 29.20
N LEU A 348 8.74 6.78 28.12
CA LEU A 348 9.07 8.21 28.13
C LEU A 348 7.80 9.06 27.94
N LEU A 349 6.85 8.54 27.16
CA LEU A 349 5.51 9.08 27.01
C LEU A 349 4.53 7.90 26.92
N THR A 350 3.60 7.83 27.85
CA THR A 350 2.63 6.71 27.92
C THR A 350 1.53 6.87 26.87
N LEU A 351 1.38 5.88 26.01
CA LEU A 351 0.23 5.74 25.12
C LEU A 351 -1.00 5.36 25.95
N LYS A 352 -2.13 6.04 25.73
CA LYS A 352 -3.39 5.80 26.44
C LYS A 352 -4.53 5.68 25.45
N HIS A 353 -5.46 4.76 25.69
CA HIS A 353 -6.77 4.78 25.05
C HIS A 353 -7.58 5.93 25.66
N LEU A 354 -8.08 6.84 24.82
CA LEU A 354 -8.63 8.13 25.28
C LEU A 354 -10.13 8.07 25.51
N GLU A 355 -10.86 7.25 24.75
CA GLU A 355 -12.32 7.19 24.80
C GLU A 355 -12.81 5.77 24.47
N ALA A 356 -13.56 5.18 25.41
CA ALA A 356 -14.11 3.83 25.23
C ALA A 356 -15.06 3.76 24.02
N GLY A 357 -15.03 2.65 23.29
CA GLY A 357 -15.80 2.44 22.09
C GLY A 357 -15.20 3.07 20.81
N THR A 358 -14.15 3.89 20.94
CA THR A 358 -13.52 4.59 19.81
C THR A 358 -12.08 4.14 19.55
N GLY A 359 -11.55 4.51 18.40
CA GLY A 359 -10.14 4.27 18.05
C GLY A 359 -9.16 5.34 18.56
N PHE A 360 -9.58 6.26 19.43
CA PHE A 360 -8.71 7.33 19.89
C PHE A 360 -7.64 6.86 20.89
N VAL A 361 -6.38 7.11 20.55
CA VAL A 361 -5.22 6.88 21.41
C VAL A 361 -4.31 8.10 21.43
N SER A 362 -3.67 8.38 22.56
CA SER A 362 -2.55 9.32 22.57
C SER A 362 -1.31 8.68 21.94
N PRO A 363 -0.38 9.48 21.36
CA PRO A 363 0.91 8.95 20.94
C PRO A 363 1.72 8.45 22.16
N GLY A 364 2.59 7.46 21.92
CA GLY A 364 3.49 6.91 22.95
C GLY A 364 4.93 6.79 22.47
N ILE A 365 5.85 6.94 23.41
CA ILE A 365 7.29 6.70 23.21
C ILE A 365 7.76 5.80 24.35
N ILE A 366 8.38 4.68 23.98
CA ILE A 366 8.92 3.72 24.94
C ILE A 366 10.40 3.48 24.65
N ASP A 367 11.27 3.69 25.65
CA ASP A 367 12.67 3.32 25.56
C ASP A 367 12.82 1.81 25.77
N VAL A 368 13.34 1.15 24.75
CA VAL A 368 13.54 -0.31 24.75
C VAL A 368 15.05 -0.67 24.67
N THR A 369 15.91 0.27 24.97
CA THR A 369 17.38 0.08 24.92
C THR A 369 17.85 -1.08 25.79
N SER A 370 17.23 -1.27 26.96
CA SER A 370 17.56 -2.33 27.90
C SER A 370 16.91 -3.69 27.57
N VAL A 371 16.02 -3.74 26.59
CA VAL A 371 15.31 -4.98 26.24
C VAL A 371 16.20 -5.88 25.40
N SER A 372 16.66 -6.99 25.99
CA SER A 372 17.59 -7.92 25.32
C SER A 372 16.98 -8.75 24.19
N ALA A 373 15.67 -9.02 24.26
CA ALA A 373 14.92 -9.83 23.28
C ALA A 373 13.72 -9.05 22.77
N LEU A 374 14.00 -7.98 22.02
CA LEU A 374 12.95 -7.14 21.43
C LEU A 374 12.19 -7.91 20.34
N PRO A 375 10.83 -8.03 20.44
CA PRO A 375 10.05 -8.68 19.40
C PRO A 375 10.19 -7.99 18.04
N ASP A 376 10.42 -8.78 16.98
CA ASP A 376 10.40 -8.27 15.60
C ASP A 376 8.97 -8.22 15.07
N GLU A 377 8.20 -7.29 15.60
CA GLU A 377 6.80 -7.09 15.27
C GLU A 377 6.52 -5.68 14.77
N GLU A 378 5.58 -5.57 13.82
CA GLU A 378 5.05 -4.30 13.36
C GLU A 378 3.90 -3.86 14.27
N TYR A 379 4.16 -2.92 15.17
CA TYR A 379 3.11 -2.27 15.96
C TYR A 379 2.46 -1.16 15.10
N PHE A 380 1.34 -1.48 14.46
CA PHE A 380 0.70 -0.63 13.45
C PHE A 380 -0.16 0.48 14.07
N GLY A 381 0.49 1.38 14.79
CA GLY A 381 -0.13 2.48 15.54
C GLY A 381 0.90 3.49 16.05
N PRO A 382 0.47 4.49 16.84
CA PRO A 382 1.31 5.62 17.23
C PRO A 382 2.17 5.31 18.49
N LEU A 383 2.92 4.21 18.45
CA LEU A 383 3.86 3.77 19.47
C LEU A 383 5.28 3.70 18.87
N LEU A 384 6.14 4.61 19.31
CA LEU A 384 7.53 4.69 18.85
C LEU A 384 8.46 4.06 19.86
N GLN A 385 9.27 3.09 19.44
CA GLN A 385 10.32 2.47 20.23
C GLN A 385 11.60 3.27 20.08
N LEU A 386 12.17 3.79 21.18
CA LEU A 386 13.47 4.43 21.24
C LEU A 386 14.54 3.41 21.57
N ILE A 387 15.67 3.47 20.87
CA ILE A 387 16.87 2.66 21.11
C ILE A 387 18.07 3.60 21.15
N ARG A 388 18.82 3.57 22.25
CA ARG A 388 20.04 4.38 22.38
C ARG A 388 21.25 3.55 21.94
N TYR A 389 22.12 4.14 21.13
CA TYR A 389 23.31 3.48 20.60
C TYR A 389 24.59 4.30 20.89
N ASP A 390 25.73 3.62 20.89
CA ASP A 390 27.06 4.22 21.08
C ASP A 390 27.94 4.13 19.81
N ASP A 391 27.64 3.18 18.93
CA ASP A 391 28.32 2.95 17.66
C ASP A 391 27.37 2.96 16.47
N PHE A 392 27.71 3.72 15.43
CA PHE A 392 26.84 3.92 14.27
C PHE A 392 26.67 2.67 13.42
N ASP A 393 27.73 1.88 13.25
CA ASP A 393 27.66 0.62 12.51
C ASP A 393 26.77 -0.38 13.25
N ALA A 394 26.90 -0.47 14.57
CA ALA A 394 26.02 -1.29 15.40
C ALA A 394 24.56 -0.84 15.30
N ALA A 395 24.29 0.47 15.22
CA ALA A 395 22.93 0.97 15.02
C ALA A 395 22.35 0.56 13.66
N ILE A 396 23.16 0.60 12.58
CA ILE A 396 22.75 0.14 11.25
C ILE A 396 22.49 -1.37 11.27
N ASP A 397 23.36 -2.15 11.89
CA ASP A 397 23.23 -3.61 12.00
C ASP A 397 21.96 -3.99 12.79
N GLN A 398 21.70 -3.30 13.91
CA GLN A 398 20.48 -3.48 14.68
C GLN A 398 19.23 -3.00 13.91
N GLY A 399 19.35 -1.93 13.10
CA GLY A 399 18.33 -1.49 12.18
C GLY A 399 17.96 -2.58 11.16
N ASN A 400 18.96 -3.32 10.66
CA ASN A 400 18.82 -4.44 9.76
C ASN A 400 18.37 -5.76 10.42
N ALA A 401 18.51 -5.87 11.75
CA ALA A 401 18.12 -7.06 12.52
C ALA A 401 16.58 -7.19 12.61
N THR A 402 15.97 -7.36 11.47
CA THR A 402 14.51 -7.56 11.29
C THR A 402 14.28 -8.40 10.04
N ARG A 403 13.19 -9.18 10.07
CA ARG A 403 12.72 -9.91 8.87
C ARG A 403 12.17 -8.97 7.78
N TYR A 404 11.77 -7.76 8.15
CA TYR A 404 11.21 -6.74 7.26
C TYR A 404 12.31 -5.96 6.50
N GLY A 405 11.88 -5.07 5.62
CA GLY A 405 12.78 -4.21 4.86
C GLY A 405 12.02 -3.28 3.93
N LEU A 406 10.99 -2.54 4.46
CA LEU A 406 10.18 -1.64 3.64
C LEU A 406 10.80 -0.24 3.57
N SER A 407 10.96 0.43 4.70
CA SER A 407 11.43 1.81 4.77
C SER A 407 12.49 1.98 5.85
N ALA A 408 13.44 2.88 5.61
CA ALA A 408 14.47 3.27 6.55
C ALA A 408 14.89 4.73 6.32
N GLY A 409 15.50 5.37 7.31
CA GLY A 409 16.01 6.73 7.15
C GLY A 409 17.17 7.07 8.06
N LEU A 410 17.92 8.07 7.61
CA LEU A 410 18.96 8.73 8.38
C LEU A 410 18.60 10.21 8.52
N LEU A 411 18.65 10.73 9.75
CA LEU A 411 18.69 12.15 10.03
C LEU A 411 20.12 12.47 10.51
N GLY A 412 20.83 13.30 9.76
CA GLY A 412 22.22 13.62 10.04
C GLY A 412 22.82 14.55 8.99
N ASP A 413 23.75 15.41 9.39
CA ASP A 413 24.25 16.50 8.56
C ASP A 413 25.43 16.09 7.65
N LYS A 414 26.05 14.93 7.93
CA LYS A 414 27.24 14.50 7.20
C LYS A 414 26.91 13.59 6.03
N GLU A 415 27.24 14.02 4.82
CA GLU A 415 27.03 13.24 3.59
C GLU A 415 27.80 11.90 3.62
N ALA A 416 28.97 11.85 4.26
CA ALA A 416 29.73 10.61 4.42
C ALA A 416 28.95 9.57 5.25
N ASP A 417 28.25 9.99 6.32
CA ASP A 417 27.39 9.11 7.12
C ASP A 417 26.19 8.62 6.30
N TRP A 418 25.63 9.50 5.47
CA TRP A 418 24.56 9.11 4.54
C TRP A 418 25.01 8.04 3.54
N HIS A 419 26.13 8.25 2.86
CA HIS A 419 26.63 7.25 1.90
C HIS A 419 26.96 5.93 2.56
N HIS A 420 27.52 5.97 3.77
CA HIS A 420 27.81 4.77 4.57
C HIS A 420 26.52 4.04 4.96
N PHE A 421 25.52 4.77 5.49
CA PHE A 421 24.20 4.24 5.83
C PHE A 421 23.50 3.64 4.62
N PHE A 422 23.40 4.40 3.51
CA PHE A 422 22.70 3.97 2.29
C PHE A 422 23.26 2.67 1.72
N LYS A 423 24.58 2.50 1.79
CA LYS A 423 25.24 1.27 1.32
C LYS A 423 24.91 0.04 2.14
N ARG A 424 24.60 0.19 3.43
CA ARG A 424 24.47 -0.92 4.37
C ARG A 424 23.05 -1.23 4.78
N ILE A 425 22.17 -0.23 4.81
CA ILE A 425 20.78 -0.43 5.23
C ILE A 425 20.00 -1.26 4.23
N ARG A 426 19.16 -2.16 4.73
CA ARG A 426 18.36 -3.08 3.91
C ARG A 426 16.89 -2.67 3.93
N ALA A 427 16.50 -1.80 3.00
CA ALA A 427 15.11 -1.36 2.80
C ALA A 427 14.87 -0.97 1.35
N GLY A 428 13.61 -1.03 0.91
CA GLY A 428 13.22 -0.63 -0.44
C GLY A 428 13.01 0.88 -0.59
N ILE A 429 12.79 1.60 0.52
CA ILE A 429 12.65 3.06 0.57
C ILE A 429 13.65 3.58 1.59
N VAL A 430 14.58 4.44 1.18
CA VAL A 430 15.64 4.95 2.04
C VAL A 430 15.73 6.47 1.90
N ASN A 431 15.45 7.20 2.98
CA ASN A 431 15.39 8.65 2.96
C ASN A 431 16.50 9.28 3.82
N TRP A 432 17.04 10.41 3.36
CA TRP A 432 17.99 11.24 4.10
C TRP A 432 17.39 12.60 4.43
N ASN A 433 17.39 12.97 5.71
CA ASN A 433 16.86 14.25 6.23
C ASN A 433 15.42 14.55 5.78
N LYS A 434 14.64 13.50 5.55
CA LYS A 434 13.20 13.54 5.21
C LYS A 434 12.45 12.48 6.01
N PRO A 435 11.15 12.68 6.24
CA PRO A 435 10.31 11.63 6.82
C PRO A 435 10.37 10.36 5.98
N ILE A 436 10.42 9.20 6.63
CA ILE A 436 10.43 7.90 5.92
C ILE A 436 9.05 7.50 5.38
N THR A 437 8.00 8.21 5.77
CA THR A 437 6.63 8.10 5.26
C THR A 437 6.41 8.84 3.94
N GLY A 438 7.36 9.62 3.47
CA GLY A 438 7.29 10.46 2.26
C GLY A 438 7.70 9.70 0.98
N ALA A 439 7.07 8.55 0.70
CA ALA A 439 7.31 7.82 -0.54
C ALA A 439 6.59 8.48 -1.74
N SER A 440 7.29 8.58 -2.87
CA SER A 440 6.72 9.12 -4.12
C SER A 440 6.10 8.01 -4.96
N SER A 441 4.88 8.22 -5.46
CA SER A 441 4.27 7.32 -6.44
C SER A 441 4.98 7.31 -7.81
N ALA A 442 5.86 8.29 -8.06
CA ALA A 442 6.71 8.34 -9.26
C ALA A 442 8.04 7.59 -9.11
N ALA A 443 8.21 6.85 -8.02
CA ALA A 443 9.35 5.99 -7.74
C ALA A 443 8.85 4.56 -7.42
N PRO A 444 9.71 3.53 -7.41
CA PRO A 444 9.31 2.21 -6.94
C PRO A 444 8.91 2.28 -5.46
N PHE A 445 7.86 1.55 -5.11
CA PHE A 445 7.40 1.38 -3.74
C PHE A 445 7.34 -0.11 -3.45
N GLY A 446 8.08 -0.56 -2.45
CA GLY A 446 8.08 -1.97 -2.04
C GLY A 446 9.27 -2.27 -1.15
N GLY A 447 9.21 -3.43 -0.51
CA GLY A 447 10.22 -3.87 0.43
C GLY A 447 10.84 -5.21 0.07
N VAL A 448 11.88 -5.55 0.82
CA VAL A 448 12.55 -6.84 0.80
C VAL A 448 12.19 -7.65 2.06
N GLY A 449 12.55 -8.93 2.10
CA GLY A 449 12.22 -9.80 3.22
C GLY A 449 10.70 -9.95 3.40
N ALA A 450 10.21 -9.85 4.65
CA ALA A 450 8.80 -9.99 4.98
C ALA A 450 7.94 -8.76 4.60
N SER A 451 8.52 -7.77 3.91
CA SER A 451 7.80 -6.59 3.44
C SER A 451 7.34 -6.68 1.98
N GLY A 452 7.77 -7.66 1.22
CA GLY A 452 7.38 -7.82 -0.18
C GLY A 452 7.95 -9.09 -0.81
N ASN A 453 7.58 -9.34 -2.07
CA ASN A 453 8.04 -10.49 -2.86
C ASN A 453 8.78 -10.08 -4.13
N HIS A 454 9.56 -8.99 -4.06
CA HIS A 454 10.35 -8.44 -5.18
C HIS A 454 9.51 -7.95 -6.37
N ARG A 455 8.26 -7.54 -6.11
CA ARG A 455 7.35 -6.91 -7.05
C ARG A 455 6.97 -5.52 -6.52
N ALA A 456 7.91 -4.57 -6.63
CA ALA A 456 7.65 -3.20 -6.19
C ALA A 456 6.46 -2.60 -6.94
N SER A 457 5.62 -1.88 -6.22
CA SER A 457 4.44 -1.18 -6.72
C SER A 457 4.74 0.27 -7.10
N ALA A 458 3.74 1.11 -7.10
CA ALA A 458 3.77 2.51 -7.51
C ALA A 458 4.22 2.68 -8.97
N TYR A 459 5.38 3.28 -9.25
CA TYR A 459 5.87 3.43 -10.62
C TYR A 459 6.17 2.08 -11.29
N TYR A 460 6.60 1.10 -10.50
CA TYR A 460 6.94 -0.24 -10.98
C TYR A 460 5.72 -1.19 -11.07
N ALA A 461 4.53 -0.72 -10.70
CA ALA A 461 3.31 -1.51 -10.88
C ALA A 461 3.06 -1.92 -12.34
N ALA A 462 3.54 -1.15 -13.31
CA ALA A 462 3.49 -1.50 -14.72
C ALA A 462 4.12 -2.88 -15.00
N ASP A 463 5.24 -3.21 -14.34
CA ASP A 463 6.01 -4.44 -14.58
C ASP A 463 5.25 -5.71 -14.21
N TYR A 464 4.48 -5.70 -13.13
CA TYR A 464 3.72 -6.88 -12.74
C TYR A 464 2.29 -6.89 -13.29
N CYS A 465 1.86 -5.81 -13.97
CA CYS A 465 0.56 -5.77 -14.63
C CYS A 465 0.57 -6.35 -16.05
N ALA A 466 1.76 -6.65 -16.60
CA ALA A 466 1.90 -7.20 -17.94
C ALA A 466 3.13 -8.13 -18.02
N TYR A 467 3.13 -9.04 -18.98
CA TYR A 467 4.28 -9.90 -19.24
C TYR A 467 4.94 -9.55 -20.58
N PRO A 468 6.29 -9.60 -20.65
CA PRO A 468 7.03 -9.28 -21.85
C PRO A 468 6.89 -10.38 -22.92
N VAL A 469 6.81 -9.95 -24.18
CA VAL A 469 6.78 -10.80 -25.36
C VAL A 469 7.86 -10.33 -26.32
N ALA A 470 8.80 -11.20 -26.64
CA ALA A 470 9.79 -10.97 -27.70
C ALA A 470 9.29 -11.57 -29.02
N SER A 471 9.43 -10.82 -30.11
CA SER A 471 9.15 -11.31 -31.45
C SER A 471 10.21 -10.87 -32.44
N VAL A 472 10.40 -11.69 -33.48
CA VAL A 472 11.17 -11.36 -34.68
C VAL A 472 10.20 -11.44 -35.83
N GLU A 473 10.06 -10.35 -36.58
CA GLU A 473 9.00 -10.17 -37.59
C GLU A 473 9.57 -9.81 -38.92
N ASP A 474 9.06 -10.48 -39.96
CA ASP A 474 9.23 -10.10 -41.37
C ASP A 474 7.83 -10.08 -42.04
N SER A 475 7.67 -9.28 -43.05
CA SER A 475 6.43 -9.18 -43.85
C SER A 475 6.11 -10.41 -44.67
N LYS A 476 7.09 -11.28 -44.92
CA LYS A 476 6.97 -12.53 -45.74
C LYS A 476 7.89 -13.60 -45.16
N ALA A 477 7.41 -14.86 -45.25
CA ALA A 477 8.30 -15.98 -45.15
C ALA A 477 9.14 -16.05 -46.46
N ALA A 478 10.42 -15.82 -46.33
CA ALA A 478 11.36 -15.84 -47.48
C ALA A 478 12.48 -16.87 -47.22
N MET A 479 13.02 -17.41 -48.29
CA MET A 479 14.22 -18.24 -48.21
C MET A 479 15.39 -17.38 -47.71
N PRO A 480 16.18 -17.86 -46.75
CA PRO A 480 17.37 -17.15 -46.32
C PRO A 480 18.41 -17.17 -47.43
N ASP A 481 19.25 -16.13 -47.47
CA ASP A 481 20.38 -16.06 -48.42
C ASP A 481 21.35 -17.22 -48.29
N GLN A 482 21.45 -17.79 -47.08
CA GLN A 482 22.30 -18.94 -46.77
C GLN A 482 21.51 -19.97 -45.96
N LEU A 483 21.45 -21.18 -46.49
CA LEU A 483 20.85 -22.31 -45.78
C LEU A 483 21.75 -22.85 -44.70
N SER A 484 21.14 -23.36 -43.64
CA SER A 484 21.85 -24.12 -42.59
C SER A 484 22.51 -25.35 -43.20
N PRO A 485 23.72 -25.73 -42.78
CA PRO A 485 24.41 -26.93 -43.28
C PRO A 485 23.51 -28.19 -43.19
N GLY A 486 23.46 -28.93 -44.28
CA GLY A 486 22.67 -30.15 -44.37
C GLY A 486 21.21 -29.95 -44.86
N LEU A 487 20.71 -28.70 -44.98
CA LEU A 487 19.41 -28.46 -45.61
C LEU A 487 19.54 -28.35 -47.13
N ARG A 488 18.58 -28.93 -47.84
CA ARG A 488 18.43 -28.85 -49.31
C ARG A 488 16.96 -28.57 -49.63
N PHE A 489 16.70 -27.60 -50.49
CA PHE A 489 15.39 -27.24 -51.00
C PHE A 489 15.36 -27.36 -52.52
#